data_37d496338f7a317d835ef08f0e9dd953
#
_entry.id   37d496338f7a317d835ef08f0e9dd953
#
_cell.length_a   1.000
_cell.length_b   1.000
_cell.length_c   1.000
_cell.angle_alpha   90.00
_cell.angle_beta   90.00
_cell.angle_gamma   90.00
#
_symmetry.space_group_name_H-M   'P 1'
#
loop_
_entity.id
_entity.type
_entity.pdbx_description
1 polymer ?
#
loop_
_entity_poly.entity_id
_entity_poly.type
_entity_poly.pdbx_seq_one_letter_code
_entity_poly.pdbx_strand_id
1 'polypeptide(L)'
;MNIRMTSEAQQMIAHIVQLIRKPGVTIDESTPLVSSGLIDSMALVDLLLKLEDLTHKRIPVGKVQPKDMDTVAKMFATAERVGKPRKAK
;
A
#
# COMPACT_ATOMS: atom_id res chain seq x y z
N MET A 1 24.24 3.19 -2.86
CA MET A 1 23.33 4.16 -2.50
C MET A 1 22.27 3.56 -1.60
N ASN A 2 21.92 4.28 -0.69
CA ASN A 2 20.95 3.79 0.18
C ASN A 2 19.61 3.86 -0.46
N ILE A 3 18.79 2.99 -0.07
CA ILE A 3 17.46 2.98 -0.51
C ILE A 3 16.69 3.82 0.43
N ARG A 4 16.10 4.83 -0.12
CA ARG A 4 15.27 5.66 0.69
C ARG A 4 13.86 5.42 0.32
N MET A 5 13.03 5.37 1.30
CA MET A 5 11.62 5.34 1.04
C MET A 5 11.21 6.59 0.32
N THR A 6 10.41 6.43 -0.70
CA THR A 6 9.86 7.57 -1.39
C THR A 6 8.86 8.27 -0.47
N SER A 7 8.54 9.49 -0.82
CA SER A 7 7.53 10.22 -0.08
C SER A 7 6.20 9.48 -0.08
N GLU A 8 5.87 8.86 -1.20
CA GLU A 8 4.63 8.09 -1.29
C GLU A 8 4.65 6.91 -0.34
N ALA A 9 5.78 6.20 -0.25
CA ALA A 9 5.87 5.07 0.65
C ALA A 9 5.73 5.51 2.10
N GLN A 10 6.34 6.64 2.45
CA GLN A 10 6.21 7.16 3.81
C GLN A 10 4.78 7.55 4.12
N GLN A 11 4.09 8.13 3.16
CA GLN A 11 2.69 8.48 3.37
C GLN A 11 1.82 7.24 3.53
N MET A 12 2.12 6.20 2.76
CA MET A 12 1.37 4.96 2.91
C MET A 12 1.60 4.35 4.27
N ILE A 13 2.83 4.35 4.75
CA ILE A 13 3.14 3.80 6.07
C ILE A 13 2.41 4.58 7.15
N ALA A 14 2.42 5.91 7.06
CA ALA A 14 1.70 6.71 8.04
C ALA A 14 0.22 6.41 8.04
N HIS A 15 -0.34 6.19 6.86
CA HIS A 15 -1.74 5.86 6.75
C HIS A 15 -2.03 4.50 7.40
N ILE A 16 -1.16 3.53 7.16
CA ILE A 16 -1.33 2.20 7.74
C ILE A 16 -1.24 2.24 9.25
N VAL A 17 -0.30 3.01 9.78
CA VAL A 17 -0.15 3.12 11.22
C VAL A 17 -1.42 3.66 11.85
N GLN A 18 -2.03 4.66 11.22
CA GLN A 18 -3.28 5.17 11.72
C GLN A 18 -4.41 4.15 11.63
N LEU A 19 -4.41 3.38 10.57
CA LEU A 19 -5.45 2.41 10.34
C LEU A 19 -5.38 1.28 11.37
N ILE A 20 -4.17 0.84 11.70
CA ILE A 20 -3.98 -0.26 12.63
C ILE A 20 -4.31 0.14 14.05
N ARG A 21 -3.91 1.34 14.44
CA ARG A 21 -4.21 1.87 15.77
C ARG A 21 -3.64 1.03 16.90
N LYS A 22 -2.48 0.42 16.67
CA LYS A 22 -1.82 -0.36 17.71
C LYS A 22 -0.55 0.35 18.13
N PRO A 23 -0.48 0.79 19.37
CA PRO A 23 0.74 1.46 19.83
C PRO A 23 1.89 0.47 19.85
N GLY A 24 3.07 0.96 19.56
CA GLY A 24 4.26 0.13 19.62
C GLY A 24 4.53 -0.66 18.37
N VAL A 25 3.64 -0.63 17.37
CA VAL A 25 3.89 -1.32 16.12
C VAL A 25 4.74 -0.44 15.23
N THR A 26 5.82 -1.00 14.70
CA THR A 26 6.68 -0.32 13.77
C THR A 26 6.46 -0.90 12.38
N ILE A 27 6.17 -0.05 11.42
CA ILE A 27 5.88 -0.47 10.07
C ILE A 27 6.95 0.08 9.15
N ASP A 28 7.50 -0.78 8.30
CA ASP A 28 8.38 -0.32 7.23
C ASP A 28 7.93 -0.96 5.92
N GLU A 29 8.73 -0.79 4.89
CA GLU A 29 8.35 -1.27 3.56
C GLU A 29 8.20 -2.78 3.48
N SER A 30 8.87 -3.50 4.34
CA SER A 30 8.86 -4.95 4.28
C SER A 30 8.04 -5.59 5.37
N THR A 31 7.37 -4.83 6.19
CA THR A 31 6.58 -5.40 7.27
C THR A 31 5.39 -6.16 6.70
N PRO A 32 5.23 -7.45 7.02
CA PRO A 32 4.04 -8.18 6.56
C PRO A 32 2.80 -7.62 7.22
N LEU A 33 1.80 -7.34 6.44
CA LEU A 33 0.58 -6.71 6.94
C LEU A 33 -0.60 -7.65 6.94
N VAL A 34 -0.82 -8.30 5.80
CA VAL A 34 -1.95 -9.21 5.67
C VAL A 34 -1.61 -10.56 6.28
N SER A 35 -0.45 -11.10 5.92
CA SER A 35 -0.06 -12.42 6.41
C SER A 35 0.16 -12.42 7.90
N SER A 36 0.50 -11.28 8.49
CA SER A 36 0.68 -11.19 9.94
C SER A 36 -0.61 -10.92 10.69
N GLY A 37 -1.68 -10.60 9.97
CA GLY A 37 -2.94 -10.26 10.61
C GLY A 37 -3.06 -8.84 11.07
N LEU A 38 -2.10 -7.98 10.73
CA LEU A 38 -2.18 -6.59 11.14
C LEU A 38 -3.33 -5.86 10.45
N ILE A 39 -3.61 -6.21 9.21
CA ILE A 39 -4.75 -5.62 8.51
C ILE A 39 -5.60 -6.74 7.94
N ASP A 40 -6.91 -6.49 7.84
CA ASP A 40 -7.82 -7.48 7.30
C ASP A 40 -8.23 -7.10 5.88
N SER A 41 -9.06 -7.94 5.30
CA SER A 41 -9.42 -7.74 3.89
C SER A 41 -10.24 -6.49 3.66
N MET A 42 -10.97 -6.03 4.67
CA MET A 42 -11.73 -4.80 4.50
C MET A 42 -10.82 -3.59 4.41
N ALA A 43 -9.72 -3.62 5.17
CA ALA A 43 -8.78 -2.53 5.11
C ALA A 43 -8.04 -2.49 3.79
N LEU A 44 -7.99 -3.60 3.07
CA LEU A 44 -7.30 -3.61 1.79
C LEU A 44 -7.92 -2.67 0.78
N VAL A 45 -9.25 -2.52 0.80
CA VAL A 45 -9.90 -1.59 -0.11
C VAL A 45 -9.45 -0.16 0.18
N ASP A 46 -9.40 0.19 1.45
CA ASP A 46 -8.95 1.51 1.85
C ASP A 46 -7.52 1.75 1.40
N LEU A 47 -6.66 0.75 1.59
CA LEU A 47 -5.26 0.89 1.20
C LEU A 47 -5.11 0.97 -0.32
N LEU A 48 -5.94 0.24 -1.05
CA LEU A 48 -5.90 0.31 -2.49
C LEU A 48 -6.26 1.70 -2.99
N LEU A 49 -7.27 2.30 -2.39
CA LEU A 49 -7.66 3.66 -2.76
C LEU A 49 -6.55 4.65 -2.42
N LYS A 50 -5.92 4.47 -1.28
CA LYS A 50 -4.80 5.34 -0.92
C LYS A 50 -3.64 5.16 -1.89
N LEU A 51 -3.39 3.92 -2.29
CA LEU A 51 -2.32 3.63 -3.24
C LEU A 51 -2.60 4.31 -4.58
N GLU A 52 -3.84 4.25 -5.05
CA GLU A 52 -4.21 4.95 -6.28
C GLU A 52 -3.95 6.44 -6.17
N ASP A 53 -4.32 6.99 -5.02
CA ASP A 53 -4.15 8.41 -4.81
C ASP A 53 -2.67 8.80 -4.80
N LEU A 54 -1.83 8.02 -4.15
CA LEU A 54 -0.42 8.34 -4.04
C LEU A 54 0.32 8.14 -5.34
N THR A 55 -0.05 7.13 -6.12
CA THR A 55 0.67 6.83 -7.36
C THR A 55 0.07 7.52 -8.57
N HIS A 56 -1.10 8.15 -8.41
CA HIS A 56 -1.83 8.75 -9.51
C HIS A 56 -2.14 7.73 -10.60
N LYS A 57 -2.42 6.50 -10.18
CA LYS A 57 -2.74 5.43 -11.11
C LYS A 57 -4.05 4.81 -10.73
N ARG A 58 -4.76 4.32 -11.73
CA ARG A 58 -5.95 3.53 -11.50
C ARG A 58 -5.53 2.08 -11.39
N ILE A 59 -5.90 1.41 -10.33
CA ILE A 59 -5.48 0.04 -10.08
C ILE A 59 -6.71 -0.84 -10.09
N PRO A 60 -6.84 -1.73 -11.08
CA PRO A 60 -8.05 -2.57 -11.16
C PRO A 60 -8.09 -3.55 -9.98
N VAL A 61 -9.17 -3.51 -9.24
CA VAL A 61 -9.32 -4.37 -8.07
C VAL A 61 -9.23 -5.83 -8.46
N GLY A 62 -9.80 -6.19 -9.60
CA GLY A 62 -9.82 -7.58 -10.03
C GLY A 62 -8.46 -8.16 -10.34
N LYS A 63 -7.44 -7.31 -10.46
CA LYS A 63 -6.08 -7.79 -10.74
C LYS A 63 -5.18 -7.76 -9.52
N VAL A 64 -5.73 -7.50 -8.35
CA VAL A 64 -4.96 -7.39 -7.13
C VAL A 64 -5.42 -8.45 -6.16
N GLN A 65 -4.47 -9.17 -5.61
CA GLN A 65 -4.76 -10.18 -4.59
C GLN A 65 -4.25 -9.70 -3.26
N PRO A 66 -4.74 -10.27 -2.15
CA PRO A 66 -4.25 -9.83 -0.84
C PRO A 66 -2.74 -9.94 -0.70
N LYS A 67 -2.13 -10.96 -1.29
CA LYS A 67 -0.68 -11.11 -1.20
C LYS A 67 0.06 -9.96 -1.87
N ASP A 68 -0.57 -9.32 -2.85
CA ASP A 68 0.03 -8.17 -3.53
C ASP A 68 0.07 -6.95 -2.64
N MET A 69 -0.69 -6.95 -1.58
CA MET A 69 -0.79 -5.83 -0.67
C MET A 69 -0.15 -6.14 0.68
N ASP A 70 0.60 -7.23 0.78
CA ASP A 70 1.11 -7.69 2.06
C ASP A 70 2.17 -6.76 2.64
N THR A 71 2.95 -6.11 1.80
CA THR A 71 3.93 -5.13 2.27
C THR A 71 3.79 -3.86 1.46
N VAL A 72 4.30 -2.77 2.00
CA VAL A 72 4.27 -1.50 1.27
C VAL A 72 5.05 -1.64 -0.03
N ALA A 73 6.19 -2.32 0.01
CA ALA A 73 6.97 -2.52 -1.22
C ALA A 73 6.15 -3.26 -2.28
N LYS A 74 5.41 -4.29 -1.87
CA LYS A 74 4.58 -5.03 -2.82
C LYS A 74 3.44 -4.20 -3.35
N MET A 75 2.88 -3.32 -2.52
CA MET A 75 1.82 -2.44 -2.98
C MET A 75 2.29 -1.57 -4.13
N PHE A 76 3.43 -0.94 -3.98
CA PHE A 76 3.93 -0.06 -5.03
C PHE A 76 4.39 -0.86 -6.25
N ALA A 77 4.95 -2.05 -6.05
CA ALA A 77 5.29 -2.90 -7.18
C ALA A 77 4.03 -3.31 -7.96
N THR A 78 2.96 -3.58 -7.26
CA THR A 78 1.69 -3.93 -7.90
C THR A 78 1.15 -2.75 -8.68
N ALA A 79 1.24 -1.55 -8.11
CA ALA A 79 0.80 -0.36 -8.83
C ALA A 79 1.57 -0.17 -10.13
N GLU A 80 2.87 -0.47 -10.11
CA GLU A 80 3.66 -0.39 -11.33
C GLU A 80 3.25 -1.44 -12.34
N ARG A 81 2.95 -2.63 -11.87
CA ARG A 81 2.68 -3.76 -12.76
C ARG A 81 1.30 -3.68 -13.39
N VAL A 82 0.28 -3.34 -12.62
CA VAL A 82 -1.10 -3.38 -13.13
C VAL A 82 -1.76 -2.01 -13.18
N GLY A 83 -1.16 -1.00 -12.59
CA GLY A 83 -1.76 0.32 -12.57
C GLY A 83 -1.71 0.98 -13.92
N LYS A 84 -2.70 1.81 -14.21
CA LYS A 84 -2.76 2.58 -15.43
C LYS A 84 -2.83 4.05 -15.10
N PRO A 85 -2.21 4.90 -15.92
CA PRO A 85 -2.24 6.33 -15.64
C PRO A 85 -3.67 6.82 -15.56
N ARG A 86 -3.93 7.66 -14.57
CA ARG A 86 -5.22 8.33 -14.53
C ARG A 86 -5.26 9.38 -15.58
N LYS A 87 -6.42 9.51 -16.21
CA LYS A 87 -6.58 10.57 -17.16
C LYS A 87 -6.70 11.88 -16.45
N ALA A 88 -5.94 12.84 -16.90
CA ALA A 88 -6.06 14.18 -16.37
C ALA A 88 -7.32 14.82 -16.92
N LYS A 89 -7.87 15.70 -16.14
CA LYS A 89 -9.09 16.34 -16.58
C LYS A 89 -8.90 17.79 -16.73
#